data_74872ef3d99de1280c9c89de4a7d4900
#
_entry.id   74872ef3d99de1280c9c89de4a7d4900
#
_cell.length_a   1.000
_cell.length_b   1.000
_cell.length_c   1.000
_cell.angle_alpha   90.00
_cell.angle_beta   90.00
_cell.angle_gamma   90.00
#
_symmetry.space_group_name_H-M   'P 1'
#
loop_
_entity.id
_entity.type
_entity.pdbx_description
1 polymer ?
#
loop_
_entity_poly.entity_id
_entity_poly.type
_entity_poly.pdbx_seq_one_letter_code
_entity_poly.pdbx_strand_id
1 'polypeptide(L)'
;MEILTGIISFILHIDTHLGEIIVRYGALSYIILFIIVFAETGFVFTPFLPGDSLLFASGAFSAIGSFNLVALILLLWLAAFLGDTVNYWIGHFFGQKIIDNPKIPINQEHIDKTQKFYDKYGGKTIFLARFIPIIRTFAPFVAGIGKMDYKKFVYYNAFGGLVWVFGFTLLGYFFGNLSGVKENF
;
A
#
# COMPACT_ATOMS: atom_id res chain seq x y z
N MET A 1 4.57 -9.53 22.82
CA MET A 1 5.31 -10.41 21.89
C MET A 1 4.39 -11.12 20.91
N GLU A 2 3.23 -11.61 21.32
CA GLU A 2 2.28 -12.36 20.47
C GLU A 2 1.76 -11.58 19.23
N ILE A 3 1.49 -10.28 19.37
CA ILE A 3 1.02 -9.47 18.22
C ILE A 3 2.11 -9.35 17.14
N LEU A 4 3.35 -9.17 17.56
CA LEU A 4 4.47 -9.02 16.63
C LEU A 4 4.77 -10.34 15.87
N THR A 5 4.73 -11.46 16.62
CA THR A 5 4.86 -12.80 16.02
C THR A 5 3.69 -13.13 15.10
N GLY A 6 2.47 -12.70 15.44
CA GLY A 6 1.29 -12.85 14.59
C GLY A 6 1.42 -12.08 13.26
N ILE A 7 1.89 -10.83 13.32
CA ILE A 7 2.13 -10.02 12.11
C ILE A 7 3.22 -10.63 11.23
N ILE A 8 4.33 -11.07 11.83
CA ILE A 8 5.43 -11.70 11.08
C ILE A 8 4.94 -13.00 10.45
N SER A 9 4.19 -13.84 11.18
CA SER A 9 3.61 -15.06 10.65
C SER A 9 2.65 -14.79 9.50
N PHE A 10 1.79 -13.76 9.63
CA PHE A 10 0.88 -13.36 8.57
C PHE A 10 1.63 -12.93 7.29
N ILE A 11 2.71 -12.17 7.44
CA ILE A 11 3.53 -11.71 6.31
C ILE A 11 4.24 -12.89 5.62
N LEU A 12 4.75 -13.85 6.40
CA LEU A 12 5.48 -15.00 5.88
C LEU A 12 4.56 -16.04 5.21
N HIS A 13 3.28 -16.10 5.57
CA HIS A 13 2.30 -17.05 5.06
C HIS A 13 1.11 -16.34 4.37
N ILE A 14 1.39 -15.22 3.71
CA ILE A 14 0.35 -14.41 3.07
C ILE A 14 -0.36 -15.15 1.94
N ASP A 15 0.35 -16.01 1.23
CA ASP A 15 -0.17 -16.93 0.22
C ASP A 15 -1.21 -17.88 0.80
N THR A 16 -0.87 -18.56 1.89
CA THR A 16 -1.79 -19.49 2.58
C THR A 16 -3.05 -18.77 3.09
N HIS A 17 -2.87 -17.63 3.78
CA HIS A 17 -3.99 -16.86 4.29
C HIS A 17 -4.86 -16.27 3.19
N LEU A 18 -4.25 -15.83 2.08
CA LEU A 18 -5.02 -15.34 0.94
C LEU A 18 -5.79 -16.47 0.26
N GLY A 19 -5.19 -17.67 0.13
CA GLY A 19 -5.88 -18.86 -0.35
C GLY A 19 -7.11 -19.21 0.49
N GLU A 20 -6.98 -19.22 1.82
CA GLU A 20 -8.11 -19.44 2.74
C GLU A 20 -9.20 -18.37 2.59
N ILE A 21 -8.83 -17.11 2.44
CA ILE A 21 -9.78 -15.99 2.22
C ILE A 21 -10.53 -16.20 0.90
N ILE A 22 -9.84 -16.58 -0.17
CA ILE A 22 -10.46 -16.82 -1.47
C ILE A 22 -11.48 -17.97 -1.40
N VAL A 23 -11.08 -19.10 -0.81
CA VAL A 23 -11.94 -20.28 -0.67
C VAL A 23 -13.16 -19.97 0.20
N ARG A 24 -12.97 -19.25 1.29
CA ARG A 24 -14.02 -18.97 2.27
C ARG A 24 -14.99 -17.87 1.84
N TYR A 25 -14.49 -16.83 1.18
CA TYR A 25 -15.26 -15.60 0.91
C TYR A 25 -15.52 -15.34 -0.58
N GLY A 26 -14.88 -16.08 -1.50
CA GLY A 26 -15.11 -15.93 -2.94
C GLY A 26 -14.94 -14.49 -3.41
N ALA A 27 -15.98 -13.94 -4.04
CA ALA A 27 -15.95 -12.57 -4.57
C ALA A 27 -15.73 -11.48 -3.49
N LEU A 28 -16.06 -11.73 -2.22
CA LEU A 28 -15.81 -10.78 -1.13
C LEU A 28 -14.31 -10.58 -0.86
N SER A 29 -13.46 -11.50 -1.33
CA SER A 29 -11.99 -11.37 -1.23
C SER A 29 -11.50 -10.08 -1.89
N TYR A 30 -12.12 -9.62 -2.97
CA TYR A 30 -11.80 -8.33 -3.58
C TYR A 30 -12.00 -7.16 -2.62
N ILE A 31 -13.09 -7.17 -1.84
CA ILE A 31 -13.39 -6.12 -0.86
C ILE A 31 -12.38 -6.17 0.29
N ILE A 32 -12.03 -7.37 0.75
CA ILE A 32 -11.03 -7.56 1.81
C ILE A 32 -9.67 -7.00 1.36
N LEU A 33 -9.22 -7.35 0.16
CA LEU A 33 -7.99 -6.84 -0.44
C LEU A 33 -8.02 -5.31 -0.58
N PHE A 34 -9.14 -4.76 -1.04
CA PHE A 34 -9.34 -3.32 -1.13
C PHE A 34 -9.15 -2.64 0.23
N ILE A 35 -9.81 -3.15 1.28
CA ILE A 35 -9.75 -2.57 2.62
C ILE A 35 -8.33 -2.63 3.17
N ILE A 36 -7.61 -3.74 2.99
CA ILE A 36 -6.24 -3.90 3.47
C ILE A 36 -5.31 -2.88 2.80
N VAL A 37 -5.33 -2.80 1.46
CA VAL A 37 -4.48 -1.86 0.71
C VAL A 37 -4.86 -0.41 1.00
N PHE A 38 -6.16 -0.11 1.11
CA PHE A 38 -6.64 1.22 1.50
C PHE A 38 -6.16 1.60 2.91
N ALA A 39 -6.25 0.69 3.87
CA ALA A 39 -5.81 0.95 5.25
C ALA A 39 -4.29 1.14 5.34
N GLU A 40 -3.51 0.33 4.60
CA GLU A 40 -2.06 0.45 4.56
C GLU A 40 -1.60 1.81 4.03
N THR A 41 -2.22 2.30 2.96
CA THR A 41 -1.84 3.57 2.33
C THR A 41 -2.48 4.78 3.00
N GLY A 42 -3.68 4.60 3.58
CA GLY A 42 -4.48 5.68 4.16
C GLY A 42 -4.08 6.10 5.56
N PHE A 43 -3.47 5.20 6.33
CA PHE A 43 -3.14 5.49 7.73
C PHE A 43 -1.64 5.49 7.95
N VAL A 44 -1.15 6.59 8.54
CA VAL A 44 0.28 6.79 8.86
C VAL A 44 0.80 5.76 9.89
N PHE A 45 -0.12 5.10 10.61
CA PHE A 45 0.20 4.17 11.71
C PHE A 45 0.35 2.71 11.28
N THR A 46 0.11 2.40 10.02
CA THR A 46 0.08 1.02 9.50
C THR A 46 1.21 0.70 8.50
N PRO A 47 2.48 1.13 8.73
CA PRO A 47 3.58 0.85 7.80
C PRO A 47 3.98 -0.63 7.75
N PHE A 48 3.36 -1.46 8.59
CA PHE A 48 3.68 -2.89 8.74
C PHE A 48 2.74 -3.80 7.95
N LEU A 49 1.70 -3.27 7.29
CA LEU A 49 0.85 -4.09 6.45
C LEU A 49 1.61 -4.49 5.17
N PRO A 50 1.51 -5.76 4.75
CA PRO A 50 2.36 -6.29 3.68
C PRO A 50 1.80 -6.05 2.28
N GLY A 51 1.54 -4.78 1.90
CA GLY A 51 0.90 -4.45 0.63
C GLY A 51 1.63 -4.94 -0.60
N ASP A 52 2.97 -4.82 -0.63
CA ASP A 52 3.76 -5.32 -1.75
C ASP A 52 3.60 -6.84 -1.92
N SER A 53 3.69 -7.59 -0.80
CA SER A 53 3.49 -9.04 -0.80
C SER A 53 2.05 -9.42 -1.14
N LEU A 54 1.07 -8.62 -0.69
CA LEU A 54 -0.33 -8.85 -0.98
C LEU A 54 -0.66 -8.63 -2.46
N LEU A 55 -0.12 -7.57 -3.08
CA LEU A 55 -0.23 -7.32 -4.52
C LEU A 55 0.39 -8.47 -5.32
N PHE A 56 1.58 -8.90 -4.92
CA PHE A 56 2.27 -10.00 -5.57
C PHE A 56 1.48 -11.31 -5.45
N ALA A 57 1.07 -11.72 -4.24
CA ALA A 57 0.29 -12.93 -4.02
C ALA A 57 -1.05 -12.91 -4.76
N SER A 58 -1.78 -11.79 -4.73
CA SER A 58 -3.05 -11.66 -5.45
C SER A 58 -2.87 -11.74 -6.97
N GLY A 59 -1.73 -11.26 -7.49
CA GLY A 59 -1.32 -11.47 -8.88
C GLY A 59 -1.09 -12.95 -9.20
N ALA A 60 -0.40 -13.69 -8.33
CA ALA A 60 -0.17 -15.12 -8.50
C ALA A 60 -1.49 -15.92 -8.49
N PHE A 61 -2.41 -15.59 -7.57
CA PHE A 61 -3.76 -16.18 -7.55
C PHE A 61 -4.59 -15.82 -8.80
N SER A 62 -4.35 -14.66 -9.42
CA SER A 62 -4.97 -14.32 -10.71
C SER A 62 -4.46 -15.23 -11.84
N ALA A 63 -3.20 -15.67 -11.80
CA ALA A 63 -2.62 -16.56 -12.79
C ALA A 63 -3.28 -17.95 -12.81
N ILE A 64 -3.72 -18.44 -11.67
CA ILE A 64 -4.47 -19.71 -11.54
C ILE A 64 -5.98 -19.54 -11.65
N GLY A 65 -6.46 -18.33 -12.00
CA GLY A 65 -7.87 -18.09 -12.29
C GLY A 65 -8.74 -17.69 -11.10
N SER A 66 -8.16 -17.51 -9.90
CA SER A 66 -8.93 -17.12 -8.70
C SER A 66 -9.46 -15.68 -8.76
N PHE A 67 -8.75 -14.80 -9.48
CA PHE A 67 -9.14 -13.40 -9.68
C PHE A 67 -9.12 -13.01 -11.16
N ASN A 68 -10.00 -12.09 -11.54
CA ASN A 68 -9.85 -11.38 -12.81
C ASN A 68 -8.75 -10.33 -12.65
N LEU A 69 -7.65 -10.48 -13.38
CA LEU A 69 -6.45 -9.64 -13.27
C LEU A 69 -6.74 -8.15 -13.47
N VAL A 70 -7.54 -7.81 -14.48
CA VAL A 70 -7.85 -6.40 -14.81
C VAL A 70 -8.70 -5.77 -13.71
N ALA A 71 -9.75 -6.47 -13.27
CA ALA A 71 -10.60 -6.00 -12.19
C ALA A 71 -9.81 -5.83 -10.89
N LEU A 72 -8.90 -6.76 -10.58
CA LEU A 72 -8.03 -6.70 -9.42
C LEU A 72 -7.10 -5.48 -9.46
N ILE A 73 -6.39 -5.27 -10.58
CA ILE A 73 -5.49 -4.12 -10.73
C ILE A 73 -6.25 -2.80 -10.56
N LEU A 74 -7.40 -2.65 -11.21
CA LEU A 74 -8.20 -1.41 -11.11
C LEU A 74 -8.69 -1.17 -9.68
N LEU A 75 -9.15 -2.23 -9.01
CA LEU A 75 -9.65 -2.14 -7.65
C LEU A 75 -8.55 -1.76 -6.66
N LEU A 76 -7.39 -2.43 -6.73
CA LEU A 76 -6.28 -2.18 -5.82
C LEU A 76 -5.60 -0.84 -6.09
N TRP A 77 -5.56 -0.41 -7.37
CA TRP A 77 -5.14 0.94 -7.72
C TRP A 77 -6.08 2.00 -7.11
N LEU A 78 -7.39 1.79 -7.20
CA LEU A 78 -8.37 2.69 -6.58
C LEU A 78 -8.20 2.73 -5.05
N ALA A 79 -7.99 1.58 -4.41
CA ALA A 79 -7.72 1.48 -2.97
C ALA A 79 -6.48 2.30 -2.57
N ALA A 80 -5.37 2.13 -3.27
CA ALA A 80 -4.12 2.85 -3.02
C ALA A 80 -4.27 4.35 -3.27
N PHE A 81 -4.94 4.74 -4.34
CA PHE A 81 -5.21 6.14 -4.68
C PHE A 81 -6.06 6.84 -3.63
N LEU A 82 -7.15 6.20 -3.19
CA LEU A 82 -8.04 6.74 -2.16
C LEU A 82 -7.37 6.76 -0.79
N GLY A 83 -6.59 5.72 -0.45
CA GLY A 83 -5.85 5.67 0.79
C GLY A 83 -4.88 6.84 0.93
N ASP A 84 -3.99 7.04 -0.05
CA ASP A 84 -3.07 8.18 -0.04
C ASP A 84 -3.79 9.52 -0.04
N THR A 85 -4.95 9.60 -0.70
CA THR A 85 -5.76 10.82 -0.69
C THR A 85 -6.27 11.13 0.72
N VAL A 86 -6.76 10.13 1.44
CA VAL A 86 -7.17 10.27 2.84
C VAL A 86 -5.98 10.67 3.71
N ASN A 87 -4.83 10.02 3.52
CA ASN A 87 -3.59 10.30 4.25
C ASN A 87 -3.11 11.76 4.03
N TYR A 88 -3.16 12.25 2.77
CA TYR A 88 -2.89 13.67 2.46
C TYR A 88 -3.81 14.62 3.23
N TRP A 89 -5.13 14.35 3.23
CA TRP A 89 -6.09 15.21 3.92
C TRP A 89 -5.95 15.14 5.45
N ILE A 90 -5.61 13.98 6.01
CA ILE A 90 -5.24 13.84 7.42
C ILE A 90 -4.04 14.74 7.74
N GLY A 91 -2.99 14.71 6.93
CA GLY A 91 -1.83 15.59 7.06
C GLY A 91 -2.20 17.06 6.95
N HIS A 92 -3.05 17.41 5.98
CA HIS A 92 -3.45 18.79 5.71
C HIS A 92 -4.25 19.43 6.87
N PHE A 93 -5.22 18.70 7.45
CA PHE A 93 -6.10 19.23 8.48
C PHE A 93 -5.59 19.00 9.90
N PHE A 94 -4.92 17.89 10.13
CA PHE A 94 -4.59 17.44 11.49
C PHE A 94 -3.09 17.25 11.70
N GLY A 95 -2.24 17.41 10.68
CA GLY A 95 -0.84 17.04 10.72
C GLY A 95 -0.08 17.59 11.91
N GLN A 96 -0.18 18.89 12.18
CA GLN A 96 0.50 19.51 13.33
C GLN A 96 0.00 18.96 14.67
N LYS A 97 -1.33 18.81 14.82
CA LYS A 97 -1.93 18.25 16.06
C LYS A 97 -1.52 16.79 16.30
N ILE A 98 -1.30 16.05 15.22
CA ILE A 98 -0.88 14.65 15.28
C ILE A 98 0.59 14.57 15.70
N ILE A 99 1.45 15.41 15.13
CA ILE A 99 2.88 15.46 15.47
C ILE A 99 3.09 15.86 16.93
N ASP A 100 2.34 16.87 17.40
CA ASP A 100 2.47 17.41 18.76
C ASP A 100 1.88 16.49 19.85
N ASN A 101 1.19 15.41 19.46
CA ASN A 101 0.53 14.53 20.41
C ASN A 101 1.43 13.34 20.82
N PRO A 102 1.94 13.31 22.07
CA PRO A 102 2.86 12.27 22.53
C PRO A 102 2.22 10.85 22.61
N LYS A 103 0.89 10.76 22.51
CA LYS A 103 0.18 9.46 22.52
C LYS A 103 0.16 8.80 21.13
N ILE A 104 0.51 9.53 20.09
CA ILE A 104 0.50 9.02 18.73
C ILE A 104 1.93 8.59 18.37
N PRO A 105 2.15 7.31 18.01
CA PRO A 105 3.48 6.77 17.76
C PRO A 105 4.02 7.19 16.37
N ILE A 106 4.08 8.50 16.11
CA ILE A 106 4.75 9.02 14.92
C ILE A 106 6.22 9.25 15.26
N ASN A 107 7.10 8.62 14.51
CA ASN A 107 8.52 8.85 14.63
C ASN A 107 8.91 10.12 13.86
N GLN A 108 9.34 11.16 14.59
CA GLN A 108 9.81 12.43 14.00
C GLN A 108 10.93 12.20 12.97
N GLU A 109 11.79 11.21 13.21
CA GLU A 109 12.87 10.86 12.26
C GLU A 109 12.32 10.46 10.87
N HIS A 110 11.17 9.79 10.81
CA HIS A 110 10.53 9.42 9.54
C HIS A 110 9.96 10.64 8.82
N ILE A 111 9.41 11.59 9.55
CA ILE A 111 8.93 12.87 8.99
C ILE A 111 10.11 13.65 8.40
N ASP A 112 11.21 13.78 9.17
CA ASP A 112 12.40 14.51 8.75
C ASP A 112 13.07 13.85 7.52
N LYS A 113 13.12 12.51 7.47
CA LYS A 113 13.61 11.78 6.29
C LYS A 113 12.74 12.06 5.07
N THR A 114 11.44 12.06 5.26
CA THR A 114 10.48 12.34 4.18
C THR A 114 10.58 13.79 3.71
N GLN A 115 10.74 14.74 4.64
CA GLN A 115 10.93 16.15 4.31
C GLN A 115 12.21 16.35 3.48
N LYS A 116 13.34 15.75 3.87
CA LYS A 116 14.60 15.78 3.09
C LYS A 116 14.42 15.21 1.69
N PHE A 117 13.54 14.21 1.55
CA PHE A 117 13.22 13.65 0.25
C PHE A 117 12.40 14.63 -0.60
N TYR A 118 11.46 15.37 0.01
CA TYR A 118 10.75 16.46 -0.67
C TYR A 118 11.68 17.61 -1.08
N ASP A 119 12.63 18.00 -0.22
CA ASP A 119 13.59 19.05 -0.51
C ASP A 119 14.44 18.70 -1.73
N LYS A 120 14.76 17.43 -1.91
CA LYS A 120 15.58 16.92 -3.02
C LYS A 120 14.79 16.71 -4.32
N TYR A 121 13.57 16.15 -4.25
CA TYR A 121 12.82 15.67 -5.41
C TYR A 121 11.54 16.46 -5.68
N GLY A 122 11.14 17.36 -4.80
CA GLY A 122 9.91 18.13 -4.92
C GLY A 122 8.68 17.24 -5.02
N GLY A 123 7.72 17.64 -5.85
CA GLY A 123 6.45 16.89 -6.01
C GLY A 123 6.59 15.47 -6.55
N LYS A 124 7.70 15.12 -7.22
CA LYS A 124 8.00 13.75 -7.67
C LYS A 124 8.18 12.78 -6.50
N THR A 125 8.34 13.31 -5.28
CA THR A 125 8.44 12.51 -4.05
C THR A 125 7.26 11.57 -3.90
N ILE A 126 6.03 11.99 -4.22
CA ILE A 126 4.83 11.14 -4.11
C ILE A 126 4.98 9.87 -4.97
N PHE A 127 5.52 10.00 -6.17
CA PHE A 127 5.77 8.86 -7.04
C PHE A 127 6.93 7.99 -6.52
N LEU A 128 8.08 8.59 -6.26
CA LEU A 128 9.32 7.88 -5.89
C LEU A 128 9.21 7.21 -4.51
N ALA A 129 8.50 7.84 -3.59
CA ALA A 129 8.29 7.35 -2.23
C ALA A 129 7.60 5.97 -2.20
N ARG A 130 6.75 5.66 -3.19
CA ARG A 130 6.02 4.38 -3.24
C ARG A 130 6.93 3.15 -3.25
N PHE A 131 8.16 3.31 -3.71
CA PHE A 131 9.15 2.23 -3.78
C PHE A 131 10.05 2.16 -2.54
N ILE A 132 9.83 3.03 -1.55
CA ILE A 132 10.61 3.08 -0.32
C ILE A 132 9.63 2.93 0.86
N PRO A 133 9.56 1.75 1.53
CA PRO A 133 8.48 1.40 2.46
C PRO A 133 8.17 2.46 3.53
N ILE A 134 9.19 2.99 4.20
CA ILE A 134 9.01 4.00 5.26
C ILE A 134 8.55 5.34 4.66
N ILE A 135 9.19 5.80 3.58
CA ILE A 135 8.89 7.10 2.98
C ILE A 135 7.49 7.08 2.35
N ARG A 136 7.08 5.95 1.76
CA ARG A 136 5.77 5.76 1.15
C ARG A 136 4.62 6.13 2.08
N THR A 137 4.66 5.63 3.31
CA THR A 137 3.59 5.86 4.30
C THR A 137 3.50 7.32 4.73
N PHE A 138 4.64 8.00 4.83
CA PHE A 138 4.70 9.38 5.31
C PHE A 138 4.61 10.42 4.19
N ALA A 139 4.90 10.08 2.93
CA ALA A 139 4.94 11.05 1.84
C ALA A 139 3.60 11.78 1.61
N PRO A 140 2.43 11.12 1.54
CA PRO A 140 1.15 11.82 1.41
C PRO A 140 0.86 12.72 2.62
N PHE A 141 1.16 12.24 3.83
CA PHE A 141 0.96 12.98 5.08
C PHE A 141 1.79 14.26 5.13
N VAL A 142 3.09 14.16 4.83
CA VAL A 142 4.01 15.31 4.79
C VAL A 142 3.63 16.28 3.67
N ALA A 143 3.18 15.77 2.51
CA ALA A 143 2.62 16.61 1.45
C ALA A 143 1.41 17.42 1.93
N GLY A 144 0.54 16.81 2.73
CA GLY A 144 -0.61 17.46 3.34
C GLY A 144 -0.19 18.56 4.32
N ILE A 145 0.75 18.27 5.23
CA ILE A 145 1.30 19.25 6.18
C ILE A 145 1.93 20.44 5.45
N GLY A 146 2.74 20.17 4.44
CA GLY A 146 3.41 21.17 3.61
C GLY A 146 2.48 21.90 2.65
N LYS A 147 1.16 21.61 2.67
CA LYS A 147 0.14 22.21 1.80
C LYS A 147 0.51 22.14 0.32
N MET A 148 1.05 20.99 -0.11
CA MET A 148 1.33 20.76 -1.52
C MET A 148 0.06 20.98 -2.36
N ASP A 149 0.20 21.57 -3.55
CA ASP A 149 -0.92 21.73 -4.48
C ASP A 149 -1.62 20.39 -4.74
N TYR A 150 -2.91 20.32 -4.47
CA TYR A 150 -3.68 19.07 -4.51
C TYR A 150 -3.74 18.46 -5.91
N LYS A 151 -3.76 19.28 -6.99
CA LYS A 151 -3.77 18.75 -8.37
C LYS A 151 -2.47 18.05 -8.70
N LYS A 152 -1.33 18.61 -8.25
CA LYS A 152 -0.01 17.98 -8.39
C LYS A 152 0.05 16.69 -7.58
N PHE A 153 -0.46 16.71 -6.34
CA PHE A 153 -0.54 15.51 -5.51
C PHE A 153 -1.33 14.40 -6.22
N VAL A 154 -2.56 14.69 -6.66
CA VAL A 154 -3.44 13.73 -7.36
C VAL A 154 -2.77 13.14 -8.58
N TYR A 155 -2.10 13.95 -9.39
CA TYR A 155 -1.39 13.48 -10.58
C TYR A 155 -0.29 12.45 -10.25
N TYR A 156 0.60 12.79 -9.31
CA TYR A 156 1.67 11.88 -8.90
C TYR A 156 1.16 10.66 -8.13
N ASN A 157 0.10 10.82 -7.33
CA ASN A 157 -0.54 9.74 -6.61
C ASN A 157 -1.20 8.74 -7.58
N ALA A 158 -2.01 9.20 -8.51
CA ALA A 158 -2.70 8.35 -9.49
C ALA A 158 -1.70 7.56 -10.33
N PHE A 159 -0.70 8.24 -10.91
CA PHE A 159 0.30 7.61 -11.75
C PHE A 159 1.22 6.68 -10.95
N GLY A 160 1.70 7.12 -9.78
CA GLY A 160 2.55 6.30 -8.91
C GLY A 160 1.83 5.07 -8.40
N GLY A 161 0.55 5.22 -7.98
CA GLY A 161 -0.30 4.11 -7.57
C GLY A 161 -0.51 3.08 -8.67
N LEU A 162 -0.75 3.56 -9.89
CA LEU A 162 -0.92 2.67 -11.04
C LEU A 162 0.34 1.85 -11.30
N VAL A 163 1.50 2.51 -11.38
CA VAL A 163 2.79 1.83 -11.65
C VAL A 163 3.12 0.83 -10.55
N TRP A 164 2.88 1.18 -9.29
CA TRP A 164 3.14 0.30 -8.15
C TRP A 164 2.24 -0.95 -8.17
N VAL A 165 0.92 -0.76 -8.23
CA VAL A 165 -0.05 -1.87 -8.25
C VAL A 165 0.16 -2.75 -9.48
N PHE A 166 0.26 -2.15 -10.65
CA PHE A 166 0.48 -2.86 -11.91
C PHE A 166 1.78 -3.67 -11.88
N GLY A 167 2.89 -3.06 -11.41
CA GLY A 167 4.18 -3.71 -11.34
C GLY A 167 4.17 -4.95 -10.45
N PHE A 168 3.76 -4.82 -9.19
CA PHE A 168 3.75 -5.93 -8.24
C PHE A 168 2.73 -7.01 -8.60
N THR A 169 1.54 -6.63 -9.05
CA THR A 169 0.49 -7.58 -9.44
C THR A 169 0.91 -8.37 -10.69
N LEU A 170 1.51 -7.72 -11.70
CA LEU A 170 2.01 -8.44 -12.87
C LEU A 170 3.21 -9.31 -12.57
N LEU A 171 4.14 -8.87 -11.71
CA LEU A 171 5.24 -9.73 -11.27
C LEU A 171 4.70 -11.00 -10.61
N GLY A 172 3.71 -10.88 -9.73
CA GLY A 172 3.04 -12.03 -9.13
C GLY A 172 2.33 -12.90 -10.17
N TYR A 173 1.62 -12.29 -11.11
CA TYR A 173 0.92 -13.00 -12.18
C TYR A 173 1.86 -13.83 -13.06
N PHE A 174 2.98 -13.26 -13.48
CA PHE A 174 3.98 -13.98 -14.26
C PHE A 174 4.65 -15.08 -13.45
N PHE A 175 4.96 -14.83 -12.17
CA PHE A 175 5.51 -15.83 -11.27
C PHE A 175 4.55 -17.00 -11.07
N GLY A 176 3.26 -16.73 -10.82
CA GLY A 176 2.22 -17.76 -10.65
C GLY A 176 1.96 -18.62 -11.90
N ASN A 177 2.36 -18.13 -13.09
CA ASN A 177 2.27 -18.91 -14.33
C ASN A 177 3.48 -19.84 -14.58
N LEU A 178 4.53 -19.77 -13.75
CA LEU A 178 5.65 -20.71 -13.87
C LEU A 178 5.17 -22.14 -13.54
N SER A 179 5.56 -23.12 -14.36
CA SER A 179 5.07 -24.50 -14.26
C SER A 179 5.26 -25.12 -12.86
N GLY A 180 6.41 -24.90 -12.23
CA GLY A 180 6.69 -25.43 -10.89
C GLY A 180 5.96 -24.71 -9.74
N VAL A 181 5.42 -23.51 -9.98
CA VAL A 181 4.60 -22.77 -9.01
C VAL A 181 3.15 -23.17 -9.17
N LYS A 182 2.65 -23.24 -10.41
CA LYS A 182 1.26 -23.56 -10.73
C LYS A 182 0.80 -24.94 -10.24
N GLU A 183 1.73 -25.90 -10.12
CA GLU A 183 1.46 -27.25 -9.65
C GLU A 183 1.42 -27.37 -8.11
N ASN A 184 1.91 -26.34 -7.37
CA ASN A 184 2.04 -26.34 -5.91
C ASN A 184 1.17 -25.28 -5.21
N PHE A 185 0.35 -24.52 -5.96
CA PHE A 185 -0.67 -23.60 -5.46
C PHE A 185 -2.03 -24.28 -5.49
#